data_cbfdedba96f8bd3a611a0e25c09b2e1f
#
_entry.id   cbfdedba96f8bd3a611a0e25c09b2e1f
#
_cell.length_a   1.000
_cell.length_b   1.000
_cell.length_c   1.000
_cell.angle_alpha   90.00
_cell.angle_beta   90.00
_cell.angle_gamma   90.00
#
_symmetry.space_group_name_H-M   'P 1'
#
loop_
_entity.id
_entity.type
_entity.pdbx_description
1 polymer ?
#
loop_
_entity_poly.entity_id
_entity_poly.type
_entity_poly.pdbx_seq_one_letter_code
_entity_poly.pdbx_strand_id
1 'polypeptide(L)' 'MKLPDKYRIVIHLFYYEDYSVREITKILKLSESNVKVRLSRGRALLKDSLKEDWEND' A
#
# COMPACT_ATOMS: atom_id res chain seq x y z
N MET A 1 -3.07 -2.46 -14.07
CA MET A 1 -2.01 -1.48 -13.69
C MET A 1 -1.12 -2.06 -12.62
N LYS A 2 0.17 -1.83 -12.77
CA LYS A 2 1.12 -2.32 -11.75
C LYS A 2 1.32 -1.26 -10.67
N LEU A 3 1.18 -1.70 -9.44
CA LEU A 3 1.42 -0.84 -8.28
C LEU A 3 2.93 -0.68 -8.09
N PRO A 4 3.43 0.56 -7.92
CA PRO A 4 4.85 0.75 -7.62
C PRO A 4 5.27 -0.03 -6.38
N ASP A 5 6.50 -0.54 -6.38
CA ASP A 5 7.00 -1.39 -5.29
C ASP A 5 6.90 -0.72 -3.93
N LYS A 6 7.15 0.59 -3.86
CA LYS A 6 7.10 1.32 -2.59
C LYS A 6 5.72 1.32 -1.95
N TYR A 7 4.66 1.22 -2.74
CA TYR A 7 3.30 1.11 -2.23
C TYR A 7 2.92 -0.34 -1.97
N ARG A 8 3.32 -1.21 -2.89
CA ARG A 8 2.99 -2.62 -2.80
C ARG A 8 3.56 -3.26 -1.53
N ILE A 9 4.79 -2.91 -1.15
CA ILE A 9 5.40 -3.52 0.02
C ILE A 9 4.71 -3.12 1.31
N VAL A 10 4.30 -1.84 1.46
CA VAL A 10 3.60 -1.44 2.69
C VAL A 10 2.22 -2.07 2.76
N ILE A 11 1.54 -2.20 1.62
CA ILE A 11 0.23 -2.85 1.57
C ILE A 11 0.36 -4.32 1.95
N HIS A 12 1.36 -5.00 1.39
CA HIS A 12 1.60 -6.40 1.69
C HIS A 12 1.86 -6.60 3.19
N LEU A 13 2.75 -5.79 3.76
CA LEU A 13 3.10 -5.92 5.17
C LEU A 13 1.91 -5.63 6.07
N PHE A 14 1.11 -4.64 5.72
CA PHE A 14 -0.01 -4.24 6.56
C PHE A 14 -1.20 -5.20 6.46
N TYR A 15 -1.59 -5.56 5.24
CA TYR A 15 -2.81 -6.35 5.01
C TYR A 15 -2.60 -7.85 5.00
N TYR A 16 -1.46 -8.32 4.49
CA TYR A 16 -1.22 -9.76 4.39
C TYR A 16 -0.41 -10.30 5.55
N GLU A 17 0.56 -9.53 6.04
CA GLU A 17 1.42 -9.98 7.13
C GLU A 17 0.96 -9.47 8.50
N ASP A 18 -0.09 -8.65 8.54
CA ASP A 18 -0.68 -8.11 9.77
C ASP A 18 0.28 -7.28 10.63
N TYR A 19 1.27 -6.64 10.02
CA TYR A 19 2.14 -5.73 10.75
C TYR A 19 1.44 -4.40 10.98
N SER A 20 1.67 -3.81 12.15
CA SER A 20 1.17 -2.46 12.44
C SER A 20 2.00 -1.42 11.70
N VAL A 21 1.47 -0.18 11.61
CA VAL A 21 2.22 0.93 11.02
C VAL A 21 3.56 1.08 11.73
N ARG A 22 3.55 1.02 13.06
CA ARG A 22 4.78 1.15 13.85
C ARG A 22 5.81 0.08 13.50
N GLU A 23 5.35 -1.15 13.33
CA GLU A 23 6.25 -2.24 12.95
C GLU A 23 6.81 -2.04 11.55
N ILE A 24 5.99 -1.56 10.63
CA ILE A 24 6.42 -1.30 9.27
C ILE A 24 7.48 -0.19 9.24
N THR A 25 7.36 0.84 10.09
CA THR A 25 8.39 1.88 10.16
C THR A 25 9.74 1.28 10.51
N LYS A 26 9.76 0.30 11.40
CA LYS A 26 11.00 -0.36 11.79
C LYS A 26 11.55 -1.24 10.69
N ILE A 27 10.69 -1.98 10.02
CA ILE A 27 11.10 -2.89 8.94
C ILE A 27 11.66 -2.12 7.76
N LEU A 28 10.97 -1.07 7.34
CA LEU A 28 11.33 -0.30 6.14
C LEU A 28 12.16 0.93 6.44
N LYS A 29 12.39 1.23 7.73
CA LYS A 29 13.14 2.42 8.18
C LYS A 29 12.54 3.71 7.63
N LEU A 30 11.23 3.82 7.75
CA LEU A 30 10.45 4.99 7.33
C LEU A 30 9.78 5.62 8.55
N SER A 31 9.37 6.88 8.42
CA SER A 31 8.57 7.53 9.44
C SER A 31 7.13 7.00 9.39
N GLU A 32 6.38 7.17 10.50
CA GLU A 32 4.97 6.81 10.51
C GLU A 32 4.19 7.56 9.44
N SER A 33 4.49 8.86 9.27
CA SER A 33 3.85 9.67 8.24
C SER A 33 4.05 9.07 6.85
N ASN A 34 5.27 8.68 6.54
CA ASN A 34 5.58 8.07 5.25
C ASN A 34 4.84 6.76 5.04
N VAL A 35 4.79 5.92 6.07
CA VAL A 35 4.06 4.64 5.97
C VAL A 35 2.59 4.89 5.72
N LYS A 36 1.98 5.81 6.48
CA LYS A 36 0.56 6.14 6.33
C LYS A 36 0.25 6.71 4.95
N VAL A 37 1.10 7.60 4.45
CA VAL A 37 0.92 8.19 3.11
C VAL A 37 1.01 7.10 2.05
N ARG A 38 1.99 6.21 2.16
CA ARG A 38 2.16 5.13 1.19
C ARG A 38 0.98 4.16 1.22
N LEU A 39 0.45 3.87 2.41
CA LEU A 39 -0.74 3.02 2.53
C LEU A 39 -1.95 3.68 1.87
N SER A 40 -2.16 4.96 2.16
CA SER A 40 -3.28 5.71 1.61
C SER A 40 -3.20 5.79 0.08
N ARG A 41 -2.05 6.15 -0.45
CA ARG A 41 -1.85 6.27 -1.89
C ARG A 41 -1.92 4.91 -2.58
N GLY A 42 -1.34 3.89 -1.95
CA GLY A 42 -1.40 2.54 -2.49
C GLY A 42 -2.83 2.03 -2.59
N ARG A 43 -3.64 2.27 -1.55
CA ARG A 43 -5.05 1.88 -1.58
C ARG A 43 -5.82 2.62 -2.68
N ALA A 44 -5.53 3.90 -2.85
CA ALA A 44 -6.19 4.68 -3.90
C ALA A 44 -5.84 4.14 -5.29
N LEU A 45 -4.57 3.82 -5.51
CA LEU A 45 -4.14 3.26 -6.79
C LEU A 45 -4.77 1.89 -7.06
N LEU A 46 -4.85 1.05 -6.03
CA LEU A 46 -5.50 -0.25 -6.16
C LEU A 46 -6.98 -0.10 -6.48
N LYS A 47 -7.63 0.83 -5.83
CA LYS A 47 -9.05 1.08 -6.06
C LYS A 47 -9.30 1.52 -7.49
N ASP A 48 -8.46 2.43 -8.01
CA ASP A 48 -8.57 2.89 -9.38
C ASP A 48 -8.32 1.76 -10.37
N SER A 49 -7.33 0.94 -10.10
CA SER A 49 -7.00 -0.20 -10.96
C SER A 49 -8.15 -1.20 -11.02
N LEU A 50 -8.73 -1.53 -9.86
CA LEU A 50 -9.85 -2.44 -9.79
C LEU A 50 -11.08 -1.86 -10.51
N LYS A 51 -11.28 -0.56 -10.38
CA LYS A 51 -12.39 0.11 -11.04
C LYS A 51 -12.24 0.06 -12.56
N GLU A 52 -11.03 0.28 -13.05
CA GLU A 52 -10.75 0.19 -14.49
C GLU A 52 -11.01 -1.22 -15.02
N ASP A 53 -10.52 -2.23 -14.32
CA ASP A 53 -10.74 -3.62 -14.69
C ASP A 53 -12.22 -3.96 -14.68
N TRP A 54 -12.93 -3.44 -13.71
CA TRP A 54 -14.36 -3.67 -13.54
C TRP A 54 -15.18 -3.05 -14.66
N GLU A 55 -14.77 -1.85 -15.08
CA GLU A 55 -15.50 -1.10 -16.11
C GLU A 55 -15.19 -1.59 -17.52
N ASN A 56 -14.04 -2.19 -17.74
CA ASN A 56 -13.61 -2.65 -19.06
C ASN A 56 -14.14 -4.03 -19.44
N ASP A 57 -14.79 -4.67 -18.53
CA ASP A 57 -15.47 -5.92 -18.82
C ASP A 57 -16.87 -5.64 -19.33
#